data_19a1ff83f13b219a1f7cddd916658d67
#
_entry.id   19a1ff83f13b219a1f7cddd916658d67
#
_cell.length_a   1.000
_cell.length_b   1.000
_cell.length_c   1.000
_cell.angle_alpha   90.00
_cell.angle_beta   90.00
_cell.angle_gamma   90.00
#
_symmetry.space_group_name_H-M   'P 1'
#
loop_
_entity.id
_entity.type
_entity.pdbx_description
1 polymer ?
#
loop_
_entity_poly.entity_id
_entity_poly.type
_entity_poly.pdbx_seq_one_letter_code
_entity_poly.pdbx_strand_id
1 'polypeptide(L)'
;MTTREDYDILLSKGIDCLYDPRFDLEIGLRRAIQKEKFGGNNDEGNAKFYAYCLHNFPHVCENCGKPIRYPWATNVSHILTRGAHPEMAHDPRNINILCAECHELWEHKTTRDRLRMWFVEKNERTIEELKKEYQ
;
A
#
# COMPACT_ATOMS: atom_id res chain seq x y z
N MET A 1 19.45 -8.44 4.16
CA MET A 1 18.23 -7.93 4.82
C MET A 1 18.50 -6.53 5.38
N THR A 2 17.59 -5.60 5.16
CA THR A 2 17.73 -4.21 5.63
C THR A 2 17.45 -4.12 7.11
N THR A 3 18.41 -3.65 7.90
CA THR A 3 18.29 -3.48 9.34
C THR A 3 17.70 -2.11 9.69
N ARG A 4 17.38 -1.88 10.97
CA ARG A 4 16.91 -0.58 11.45
C ARG A 4 17.96 0.51 11.18
N GLU A 5 19.22 0.22 11.41
CA GLU A 5 20.32 1.16 11.14
C GLU A 5 20.41 1.50 9.66
N ASP A 6 20.32 0.49 8.80
CA ASP A 6 20.32 0.70 7.34
C ASP A 6 19.14 1.56 6.92
N TYR A 7 17.94 1.29 7.48
CA TYR A 7 16.76 2.08 7.19
C TYR A 7 16.96 3.56 7.54
N ASP A 8 17.48 3.85 8.71
CA ASP A 8 17.70 5.21 9.17
C ASP A 8 18.72 5.94 8.28
N ILE A 9 19.79 5.26 7.88
CA ILE A 9 20.81 5.81 6.98
C ILE A 9 20.21 6.12 5.60
N LEU A 10 19.47 5.18 5.03
CA LEU A 10 18.84 5.37 3.72
C LEU A 10 17.80 6.50 3.76
N LEU A 11 17.01 6.56 4.82
CA LEU A 11 16.02 7.63 5.00
C LEU A 11 16.68 9.00 5.05
N SER A 12 17.85 9.12 5.70
CA SER A 12 18.60 10.37 5.75
C SER A 12 19.11 10.81 4.37
N LYS A 13 19.21 9.86 3.45
CA LYS A 13 19.60 10.12 2.05
C LYS A 13 18.39 10.28 1.12
N GLY A 14 17.18 10.36 1.68
CA GLY A 14 15.95 10.50 0.90
C GLY A 14 15.37 9.21 0.34
N ILE A 15 15.87 8.05 0.78
CA ILE A 15 15.38 6.75 0.33
C ILE A 15 14.56 6.11 1.44
N ASP A 16 13.24 5.99 1.21
CA ASP A 16 12.34 5.36 2.18
C ASP A 16 12.08 3.90 1.78
N CYS A 17 12.74 2.98 2.50
CA CYS A 17 12.63 1.55 2.23
C CYS A 17 11.27 0.96 2.56
N LEU A 18 10.43 1.68 3.28
CA LEU A 18 9.11 1.16 3.67
C LEU A 18 8.24 0.89 2.45
N TYR A 19 8.32 1.75 1.44
CA TYR A 19 7.54 1.58 0.23
C TYR A 19 8.35 1.07 -0.98
N ASP A 20 9.68 1.13 -0.91
CA ASP A 20 10.55 0.77 -2.03
C ASP A 20 10.77 -0.76 -2.07
N PRO A 21 10.26 -1.46 -3.10
CA PRO A 21 10.37 -2.92 -3.17
C PRO A 21 11.79 -3.45 -3.38
N ARG A 22 12.76 -2.58 -3.67
CA ARG A 22 14.16 -2.98 -3.84
C ARG A 22 14.81 -3.39 -2.52
N PHE A 23 14.23 -3.00 -1.40
CA PHE A 23 14.78 -3.25 -0.06
C PHE A 23 13.93 -4.24 0.70
N ASP A 24 14.58 -5.23 1.28
CA ASP A 24 13.93 -6.27 2.07
C ASP A 24 13.97 -5.92 3.55
N LEU A 25 12.81 -5.57 4.10
CA LEU A 25 12.65 -5.31 5.54
C LEU A 25 12.04 -6.54 6.20
N GLU A 26 12.64 -6.97 7.31
CA GLU A 26 12.02 -7.99 8.15
C GLU A 26 10.65 -7.50 8.62
N ILE A 27 9.66 -8.40 8.69
CA ILE A 27 8.27 -8.03 8.97
C ILE A 27 8.11 -7.31 10.33
N GLY A 28 8.83 -7.74 11.35
CA GLY A 28 8.81 -7.07 12.66
C GLY A 28 9.29 -5.63 12.59
N LEU A 29 10.37 -5.38 11.86
CA LEU A 29 10.91 -4.04 11.65
C LEU A 29 9.94 -3.19 10.82
N ARG A 30 9.39 -3.76 9.75
CA ARG A 30 8.41 -3.08 8.90
C ARG A 30 7.20 -2.62 9.71
N ARG A 31 6.66 -3.50 10.54
CA ARG A 31 5.52 -3.18 11.40
C ARG A 31 5.84 -2.09 12.42
N ALA A 32 7.04 -2.14 13.00
CA ALA A 32 7.49 -1.11 13.94
C ALA A 32 7.57 0.25 13.26
N ILE A 33 8.15 0.32 12.08
CA ILE A 33 8.26 1.55 11.30
C ILE A 33 6.87 2.10 10.92
N GLN A 34 5.97 1.22 10.48
CA GLN A 34 4.59 1.62 10.17
C GLN A 34 3.92 2.26 11.38
N LYS A 35 4.05 1.66 12.55
CA LYS A 35 3.47 2.19 13.79
C LYS A 35 4.07 3.53 14.17
N GLU A 36 5.37 3.69 14.04
CA GLU A 36 6.08 4.95 14.33
C GLU A 36 5.63 6.07 13.39
N LYS A 37 5.48 5.77 12.09
CA LYS A 37 5.10 6.78 11.09
C LYS A 37 3.64 7.16 11.16
N PHE A 38 2.75 6.20 11.33
CA PHE A 38 1.30 6.41 11.13
C PHE A 38 0.47 6.24 12.41
N GLY A 39 0.95 5.47 13.38
CA GLY A 39 0.17 5.12 14.55
C GLY A 39 -0.78 3.95 14.27
N GLY A 40 -1.98 4.00 14.85
CA GLY A 40 -2.96 2.92 14.73
C GLY A 40 -3.88 3.05 13.52
N ASN A 41 -4.70 2.02 13.32
CA ASN A 41 -5.75 2.00 12.31
C ASN A 41 -6.95 2.83 12.81
N ASN A 42 -6.81 4.14 12.73
CA ASN A 42 -7.83 5.12 13.12
C ASN A 42 -7.76 6.30 12.14
N ASP A 43 -8.68 7.26 12.27
CA ASP A 43 -8.79 8.38 11.33
C ASP A 43 -7.47 9.15 11.18
N GLU A 44 -6.80 9.44 12.29
CA GLU A 44 -5.53 10.17 12.26
C GLU A 44 -4.42 9.37 11.58
N GLY A 45 -4.24 8.11 11.97
CA GLY A 45 -3.24 7.23 11.38
C GLY A 45 -3.49 6.96 9.91
N ASN A 46 -4.74 6.76 9.54
CA ASN A 46 -5.14 6.52 8.15
C ASN A 46 -4.88 7.75 7.28
N ALA A 47 -5.16 8.95 7.79
CA ALA A 47 -4.87 10.20 7.07
C ALA A 47 -3.38 10.36 6.80
N LYS A 48 -2.54 10.06 7.78
CA LYS A 48 -1.07 10.10 7.63
C LYS A 48 -0.60 9.09 6.58
N PHE A 49 -1.16 7.90 6.62
CA PHE A 49 -0.81 6.84 5.67
C PHE A 49 -1.21 7.21 4.23
N TYR A 50 -2.41 7.73 4.04
CA TYR A 50 -2.87 8.15 2.71
C TYR A 50 -2.00 9.27 2.14
N ALA A 51 -1.65 10.24 2.96
CA ALA A 51 -0.75 11.32 2.56
C ALA A 51 0.62 10.79 2.14
N TYR A 52 1.14 9.82 2.89
CA TYR A 52 2.40 9.14 2.58
C TYR A 52 2.32 8.43 1.22
N CYS A 53 1.27 7.67 0.98
CA CYS A 53 1.09 6.96 -0.28
C CYS A 53 0.98 7.92 -1.46
N LEU A 54 0.20 8.99 -1.33
CA LEU A 54 0.04 9.98 -2.39
C LEU A 54 1.33 10.75 -2.66
N HIS A 55 2.18 10.89 -1.66
CA HIS A 55 3.49 11.52 -1.84
C HIS A 55 4.50 10.60 -2.57
N ASN A 56 4.44 9.30 -2.31
CA ASN A 56 5.47 8.36 -2.77
C ASN A 56 5.10 7.57 -4.03
N PHE A 57 3.82 7.44 -4.36
CA PHE A 57 3.38 6.67 -5.53
C PHE A 57 2.99 7.58 -6.68
N PRO A 58 3.20 7.13 -7.94
CA PRO A 58 2.74 7.89 -9.11
C PRO A 58 1.22 8.09 -9.11
N HIS A 59 0.78 9.25 -9.58
CA HIS A 59 -0.65 9.60 -9.65
C HIS A 59 -1.28 9.09 -10.95
N VAL A 60 -1.20 7.79 -11.14
CA VAL A 60 -1.73 7.10 -12.32
C VAL A 60 -2.43 5.84 -11.84
N CYS A 61 -3.62 5.57 -12.37
CA CYS A 61 -4.35 4.35 -12.02
C CYS A 61 -3.54 3.11 -12.42
N GLU A 62 -3.27 2.24 -11.47
CA GLU A 62 -2.47 1.03 -11.70
C GLU A 62 -3.17 0.02 -12.60
N ASN A 63 -4.51 0.05 -12.69
CA ASN A 63 -5.23 -0.85 -13.57
C ASN A 63 -5.35 -0.30 -15.00
N CYS A 64 -5.95 0.88 -15.17
CA CYS A 64 -6.29 1.37 -16.50
C CYS A 64 -5.28 2.38 -17.08
N GLY A 65 -4.31 2.83 -16.29
CA GLY A 65 -3.29 3.78 -16.74
C GLY A 65 -3.75 5.23 -16.84
N LYS A 66 -4.97 5.52 -16.42
CA LYS A 66 -5.53 6.88 -16.49
C LYS A 66 -4.82 7.80 -15.49
N PRO A 67 -4.38 9.00 -15.91
CA PRO A 67 -3.82 9.97 -14.98
C PRO A 67 -4.87 10.45 -13.99
N ILE A 68 -4.46 10.64 -12.74
CA ILE A 68 -5.32 11.14 -11.66
C ILE A 68 -4.87 12.57 -11.38
N ARG A 69 -5.65 13.55 -11.86
CA ARG A 69 -5.28 14.98 -11.78
C ARG A 69 -5.29 15.53 -10.37
N TYR A 70 -6.27 15.10 -9.57
CA TYR A 70 -6.47 15.59 -8.21
C TYR A 70 -6.52 14.40 -7.25
N PRO A 71 -5.36 13.76 -7.03
CA PRO A 71 -5.32 12.57 -6.17
C PRO A 71 -5.62 12.91 -4.72
N TRP A 72 -6.40 12.07 -4.08
CA TRP A 72 -6.73 12.22 -2.68
C TRP A 72 -6.96 10.82 -2.04
N ALA A 73 -7.34 10.80 -0.76
CA ALA A 73 -7.41 9.57 0.02
C ALA A 73 -8.20 8.44 -0.66
N THR A 74 -9.27 8.74 -1.39
CA THR A 74 -10.08 7.71 -2.05
C THR A 74 -9.37 7.02 -3.20
N ASN A 75 -8.28 7.58 -3.70
CA ASN A 75 -7.47 6.94 -4.75
C ASN A 75 -6.49 5.93 -4.17
N VAL A 76 -6.32 5.89 -2.86
CA VAL A 76 -5.51 4.89 -2.17
C VAL A 76 -6.42 3.71 -1.84
N SER A 77 -6.35 2.67 -2.66
CA SER A 77 -7.20 1.49 -2.53
C SER A 77 -6.48 0.37 -1.79
N HIS A 78 -7.06 -0.11 -0.69
CA HIS A 78 -6.50 -1.26 0.01
C HIS A 78 -6.76 -2.54 -0.76
N ILE A 79 -5.74 -3.37 -0.92
CA ILE A 79 -5.87 -4.68 -1.55
C ILE A 79 -6.62 -5.61 -0.60
N LEU A 80 -6.15 -5.72 0.65
CA LEU A 80 -6.86 -6.36 1.75
C LEU A 80 -7.42 -5.27 2.66
N THR A 81 -8.70 -5.30 2.95
CA THR A 81 -9.41 -4.21 3.63
C THR A 81 -8.87 -3.95 5.04
N ARG A 82 -8.92 -2.68 5.45
CA ARG A 82 -8.52 -2.27 6.82
C ARG A 82 -9.36 -2.95 7.89
N GLY A 83 -10.65 -3.16 7.61
CA GLY A 83 -11.56 -3.78 8.56
C GLY A 83 -11.24 -5.24 8.81
N ALA A 84 -10.94 -5.99 7.75
CA ALA A 84 -10.63 -7.42 7.86
C ALA A 84 -9.18 -7.68 8.23
N HIS A 85 -8.26 -6.76 7.85
CA HIS A 85 -6.81 -6.92 8.05
C HIS A 85 -6.19 -5.65 8.64
N PRO A 86 -6.57 -5.27 9.88
CA PRO A 86 -6.05 -4.03 10.48
C PRO A 86 -4.54 -4.02 10.66
N GLU A 87 -3.91 -5.19 10.81
CA GLU A 87 -2.46 -5.33 10.92
C GLU A 87 -1.71 -4.92 9.65
N MET A 88 -2.39 -4.91 8.51
CA MET A 88 -1.84 -4.56 7.20
C MET A 88 -2.32 -3.19 6.70
N ALA A 89 -3.11 -2.48 7.51
CA ALA A 89 -3.76 -1.24 7.08
C ALA A 89 -2.77 -0.18 6.62
N HIS A 90 -1.57 -0.16 7.20
CA HIS A 90 -0.55 0.84 6.90
C HIS A 90 0.69 0.26 6.21
N ASP A 91 0.55 -0.91 5.59
CA ASP A 91 1.63 -1.47 4.77
C ASP A 91 1.48 -0.94 3.33
N PRO A 92 2.46 -0.18 2.81
CA PRO A 92 2.36 0.37 1.46
C PRO A 92 2.25 -0.68 0.35
N ARG A 93 2.61 -1.92 0.63
CA ARG A 93 2.44 -3.04 -0.31
C ARG A 93 0.99 -3.49 -0.43
N ASN A 94 0.17 -3.12 0.55
CA ASN A 94 -1.25 -3.50 0.61
C ASN A 94 -2.16 -2.45 -0.02
N ILE A 95 -1.63 -1.60 -0.90
CA ILE A 95 -2.43 -0.60 -1.59
C ILE A 95 -2.14 -0.56 -3.08
N ASN A 96 -3.13 -0.10 -3.82
CA ASN A 96 -2.97 0.35 -5.20
C ASN A 96 -3.43 1.80 -5.29
N ILE A 97 -2.83 2.55 -6.22
CA ILE A 97 -3.38 3.85 -6.61
C ILE A 97 -4.33 3.57 -7.76
N LEU A 98 -5.62 3.87 -7.56
CA LEU A 98 -6.67 3.60 -8.53
C LEU A 98 -7.55 4.82 -8.76
N CYS A 99 -8.02 5.00 -9.99
CA CYS A 99 -9.09 5.96 -10.26
C CYS A 99 -10.37 5.48 -9.57
N ALA A 100 -11.33 6.39 -9.40
CA ALA A 100 -12.58 6.08 -8.69
C ALA A 100 -13.30 4.85 -9.26
N GLU A 101 -13.36 4.75 -10.59
CA GLU A 101 -14.01 3.64 -11.27
C GLU A 101 -13.33 2.29 -10.97
N CYS A 102 -12.00 2.23 -11.11
CA CYS A 102 -11.26 0.99 -10.85
C CYS A 102 -11.25 0.62 -9.36
N HIS A 103 -11.23 1.63 -8.48
CA HIS A 103 -11.35 1.40 -7.04
C HIS A 103 -12.68 0.70 -6.72
N GLU A 104 -13.77 1.22 -7.28
CA GLU A 104 -15.08 0.62 -7.07
C GLU A 104 -15.15 -0.82 -7.60
N LEU A 105 -14.55 -1.08 -8.75
CA LEU A 105 -14.51 -2.43 -9.32
C LEU A 105 -13.74 -3.41 -8.44
N TRP A 106 -12.66 -2.95 -7.80
CA TRP A 106 -11.89 -3.80 -6.89
C TRP A 106 -12.61 -4.06 -5.57
N GLU A 107 -13.32 -3.07 -5.05
CA GLU A 107 -14.04 -3.17 -3.78
C GLU A 107 -15.10 -4.28 -3.79
N HIS A 108 -15.70 -4.57 -4.94
CA HIS A 108 -16.72 -5.59 -5.09
C HIS A 108 -16.16 -6.81 -5.82
N LYS A 109 -16.06 -7.93 -5.10
CA LYS A 109 -15.51 -9.18 -5.67
C LYS A 109 -16.19 -9.61 -6.96
N THR A 110 -17.50 -9.31 -7.09
CA THR A 110 -18.29 -9.69 -8.27
C THR A 110 -17.98 -8.89 -9.53
N THR A 111 -17.25 -7.76 -9.38
CA THR A 111 -16.91 -6.88 -10.51
C THR A 111 -15.44 -6.88 -10.85
N ARG A 112 -14.62 -7.63 -10.12
CA ARG A 112 -13.18 -7.69 -10.34
C ARG A 112 -12.79 -8.26 -11.71
N ASP A 113 -13.64 -9.02 -12.33
CA ASP A 113 -13.44 -9.54 -13.69
C ASP A 113 -13.44 -8.44 -14.76
N ARG A 114 -13.93 -7.25 -14.42
CA ARG A 114 -13.90 -6.08 -15.32
C ARG A 114 -12.55 -5.35 -15.28
N LEU A 115 -11.71 -5.67 -14.29
CA LEU A 115 -10.35 -5.17 -14.21
C LEU A 115 -9.44 -5.98 -15.15
N ARG A 116 -8.28 -5.44 -15.48
CA ARG A 116 -7.31 -6.17 -16.30
C ARG A 116 -6.84 -7.43 -15.59
N MET A 117 -6.77 -8.53 -16.31
CA MET A 117 -6.38 -9.83 -15.76
C MET A 117 -5.01 -9.75 -15.07
N TRP A 118 -4.02 -9.14 -15.71
CA TRP A 118 -2.68 -9.01 -15.14
C TRP A 118 -2.67 -8.25 -13.81
N PHE A 119 -3.56 -7.25 -13.67
CA PHE A 119 -3.68 -6.45 -12.46
C PHE A 119 -4.28 -7.29 -11.32
N VAL A 120 -5.34 -8.02 -11.60
CA VAL A 120 -5.97 -8.92 -10.61
C VAL A 120 -4.98 -9.99 -10.16
N GLU A 121 -4.27 -10.61 -11.10
CA GLU A 121 -3.28 -11.63 -10.78
C GLU A 121 -2.12 -11.06 -9.94
N LYS A 122 -1.68 -9.86 -10.24
CA LYS A 122 -0.66 -9.18 -9.44
C LYS A 122 -1.12 -8.98 -8.01
N ASN A 123 -2.36 -8.52 -7.82
CA ASN A 123 -2.94 -8.33 -6.49
C ASN A 123 -3.10 -9.66 -5.75
N GLU A 124 -3.49 -10.72 -6.43
CA GLU A 124 -3.61 -12.05 -5.82
C GLU A 124 -2.26 -12.55 -5.30
N ARG A 125 -1.19 -12.33 -6.06
CA ARG A 125 0.17 -12.66 -5.61
C ARG A 125 0.55 -11.83 -4.38
N THR A 126 0.25 -10.55 -4.38
CA THR A 126 0.51 -9.67 -3.24
C THR A 126 -0.25 -10.14 -2.00
N ILE A 127 -1.53 -10.51 -2.15
CA ILE A 127 -2.34 -11.06 -1.06
C ILE A 127 -1.68 -12.30 -0.45
N GLU A 128 -1.23 -13.20 -1.30
CA GLU A 128 -0.56 -14.44 -0.87
C GLU A 128 0.70 -14.14 -0.06
N GLU A 129 1.55 -13.26 -0.57
CA GLU A 129 2.79 -12.85 0.09
C GLU A 129 2.53 -12.17 1.44
N LEU A 130 1.58 -11.24 1.48
CA LEU A 130 1.24 -10.52 2.70
C LEU A 130 0.69 -11.47 3.77
N LYS A 131 -0.24 -12.33 3.41
CA LYS A 131 -0.80 -13.30 4.36
C LYS A 131 0.26 -14.22 4.92
N LYS A 132 1.22 -14.61 4.10
CA LYS A 132 2.32 -15.46 4.52
C LYS A 132 3.26 -14.75 5.49
N GLU A 133 3.59 -13.48 5.20
CA GLU A 133 4.49 -12.71 6.06
C GLU A 133 3.86 -12.32 7.41
N TYR A 134 2.57 -12.05 7.42
CA TYR A 134 1.87 -11.58 8.62
C TYR A 134 1.33 -12.72 9.50
N GLN A 135 1.62 -13.96 9.15
CA GLN A 135 1.24 -15.11 9.97
C GLN A 135 1.94 -15.14 11.30
#